data_86cabe08aba2565c51d8fceb388b0b87
#
_entry.id   86cabe08aba2565c51d8fceb388b0b87
#
_cell.length_a   1.000
_cell.length_b   1.000
_cell.length_c   1.000
_cell.angle_alpha   90.00
_cell.angle_beta   90.00
_cell.angle_gamma   90.00
#
_symmetry.space_group_name_H-M   'P 1'
#
loop_
_entity.id
_entity.type
_entity.pdbx_description
1 polymer ?
#
loop_
_entity_poly.entity_id
_entity_poly.type
_entity_poly.pdbx_seq_one_letter_code
_entity_poly.pdbx_strand_id
1 'polypeptide(L)'
;MDQRLNPYTPGSGIKPKRLAGRDADLDAFRVLLGRLADGQPERSLIYSGLRGVGKTVLLLEFETLAREAGWACNEVEEVGSGDFRQTFAELAYQMLLSMSRRTRMRSRATAALGVLKAFTLGLPGGITARIDVETSKGTADTGDPERDLATLLVEVGQVAQAGRTGAVFFLDEMQGLDKTALAAVCMAMNRVGQRSLPVALVGAGLPPLPRLLRAAKPYAERMFAYHELDRLSDAEARLALVAPAAQFDVEYEPRAVELIVQASAGYPHFLQEYGRVIWNEVEVSPIRARDVNSAQALISEALSRRFFRDRFETASDAEQRYLS
;
A
#
# COMPACT_ATOMS: atom_id res chain seq x y z
N MET A 1 24.56 -18.42 -13.69
CA MET A 1 24.52 -17.02 -14.18
C MET A 1 25.07 -16.08 -13.12
N ASP A 2 25.40 -14.83 -13.44
CA ASP A 2 25.88 -13.88 -12.41
C ASP A 2 24.75 -13.54 -11.43
N GLN A 3 24.93 -13.91 -10.18
CA GLN A 3 23.93 -13.68 -9.12
C GLN A 3 23.69 -12.20 -8.83
N ARG A 4 24.66 -11.32 -9.14
CA ARG A 4 24.52 -9.86 -8.97
C ARG A 4 23.55 -9.24 -9.96
N LEU A 5 23.33 -9.91 -11.09
CA LEU A 5 22.42 -9.50 -12.16
C LEU A 5 21.03 -10.15 -12.03
N ASN A 6 20.80 -10.91 -10.97
CA ASN A 6 19.53 -11.60 -10.77
C ASN A 6 18.37 -10.60 -10.75
N PRO A 7 17.42 -10.66 -11.70
CA PRO A 7 16.34 -9.69 -11.81
C PRO A 7 15.19 -9.95 -10.83
N TYR A 8 15.20 -11.09 -10.16
CA TYR A 8 14.14 -11.49 -9.24
C TYR A 8 14.46 -11.07 -7.82
N THR A 9 13.56 -10.33 -7.22
CA THR A 9 13.72 -9.71 -5.90
C THR A 9 12.58 -10.06 -4.96
N PRO A 10 12.48 -11.33 -4.53
CA PRO A 10 11.46 -11.73 -3.57
C PRO A 10 11.75 -11.08 -2.22
N GLY A 11 10.82 -10.25 -1.76
CA GLY A 11 10.90 -9.56 -0.48
C GLY A 11 9.63 -8.79 -0.21
N SER A 12 9.37 -8.47 1.06
CA SER A 12 8.23 -7.64 1.41
C SER A 12 8.46 -6.20 0.91
N GLY A 13 7.51 -5.67 0.15
CA GLY A 13 7.59 -4.30 -0.36
C GLY A 13 8.67 -4.03 -1.41
N ILE A 14 9.38 -5.05 -1.89
CA ILE A 14 10.39 -4.84 -2.95
C ILE A 14 9.70 -4.89 -4.31
N LYS A 15 9.82 -3.78 -5.05
CA LYS A 15 9.23 -3.64 -6.39
C LYS A 15 9.97 -4.55 -7.39
N PRO A 16 9.25 -5.44 -8.09
CA PRO A 16 9.85 -6.27 -9.13
C PRO A 16 10.20 -5.43 -10.35
N LYS A 17 11.09 -5.93 -11.20
CA LYS A 17 11.44 -5.29 -12.49
C LYS A 17 10.24 -5.14 -13.43
N ARG A 18 9.23 -5.98 -13.29
CA ARG A 18 7.97 -5.93 -14.06
C ARG A 18 6.79 -6.16 -13.12
N LEU A 19 5.90 -5.19 -13.05
CA LEU A 19 4.61 -5.30 -12.37
C LEU A 19 3.58 -5.81 -13.38
N ALA A 20 3.42 -7.13 -13.46
CA ALA A 20 2.49 -7.76 -14.40
C ALA A 20 1.08 -7.82 -13.80
N GLY A 21 0.05 -7.74 -14.67
CA GLY A 21 -1.34 -7.95 -14.31
C GLY A 21 -1.96 -6.89 -13.39
N ARG A 22 -1.43 -5.67 -13.40
CA ARG A 22 -1.91 -4.56 -12.56
C ARG A 22 -2.24 -3.30 -13.35
N ASP A 23 -2.27 -3.40 -14.68
CA ASP A 23 -2.50 -2.23 -15.55
C ASP A 23 -3.87 -1.59 -15.28
N ALA A 24 -4.92 -2.38 -15.09
CA ALA A 24 -6.26 -1.88 -14.76
C ALA A 24 -6.29 -1.15 -13.40
N ASP A 25 -5.55 -1.63 -12.40
CA ASP A 25 -5.44 -0.99 -11.10
C ASP A 25 -4.69 0.35 -11.20
N LEU A 26 -3.61 0.37 -11.99
CA LEU A 26 -2.85 1.59 -12.24
C LEU A 26 -3.69 2.64 -12.97
N ASP A 27 -4.49 2.23 -13.94
CA ASP A 27 -5.40 3.12 -14.67
C ASP A 27 -6.53 3.64 -13.78
N ALA A 28 -7.11 2.80 -12.93
CA ALA A 28 -8.11 3.22 -11.95
C ALA A 28 -7.54 4.29 -11.01
N PHE A 29 -6.29 4.14 -10.57
CA PHE A 29 -5.64 5.15 -9.73
C PHE A 29 -5.35 6.45 -10.49
N ARG A 30 -4.91 6.39 -11.76
CA ARG A 30 -4.74 7.60 -12.59
C ARG A 30 -6.05 8.34 -12.79
N VAL A 31 -7.15 7.61 -13.02
CA VAL A 31 -8.51 8.20 -13.14
C VAL A 31 -8.90 8.86 -11.82
N LEU A 32 -8.68 8.23 -10.67
CA LEU A 32 -8.93 8.81 -9.35
C LEU A 32 -8.22 10.16 -9.20
N LEU A 33 -6.91 10.21 -9.46
CA LEU A 33 -6.13 11.46 -9.36
C LEU A 33 -6.66 12.53 -10.29
N GLY A 34 -6.91 12.19 -11.57
CA GLY A 34 -7.40 13.13 -12.58
C GLY A 34 -8.75 13.74 -12.20
N ARG A 35 -9.72 12.90 -11.80
CA ARG A 35 -11.05 13.38 -11.42
C ARG A 35 -11.02 14.31 -10.20
N LEU A 36 -10.26 13.94 -9.17
CA LEU A 36 -10.12 14.79 -7.98
C LEU A 36 -9.36 16.09 -8.29
N ALA A 37 -8.39 16.08 -9.19
CA ALA A 37 -7.71 17.30 -9.66
C ALA A 37 -8.65 18.26 -10.37
N ASP A 38 -9.63 17.72 -11.11
CA ASP A 38 -10.68 18.47 -11.79
C ASP A 38 -11.85 18.89 -10.85
N GLY A 39 -11.72 18.64 -9.54
CA GLY A 39 -12.74 18.94 -8.55
C GLY A 39 -13.97 18.01 -8.60
N GLN A 40 -13.88 16.91 -9.31
CA GLN A 40 -14.93 15.90 -9.39
C GLN A 40 -14.75 14.87 -8.27
N PRO A 41 -15.81 14.57 -7.50
CA PRO A 41 -15.70 13.56 -6.44
C PRO A 41 -15.42 12.17 -7.04
N GLU A 42 -14.50 11.45 -6.43
CA GLU A 42 -14.20 10.06 -6.76
C GLU A 42 -13.98 9.25 -5.49
N ARG A 43 -14.24 7.94 -5.56
CA ARG A 43 -14.12 7.04 -4.42
C ARG A 43 -12.65 6.70 -4.17
N SER A 44 -12.24 6.77 -2.91
CA SER A 44 -10.97 6.21 -2.45
C SER A 44 -10.92 4.70 -2.68
N LEU A 45 -9.71 4.15 -2.87
CA LEU A 45 -9.52 2.75 -3.28
C LEU A 45 -9.16 1.88 -2.07
N ILE A 46 -9.79 0.72 -1.97
CA ILE A 46 -9.46 -0.30 -0.96
C ILE A 46 -9.13 -1.60 -1.68
N TYR A 47 -7.90 -2.05 -1.49
CA TYR A 47 -7.40 -3.30 -2.03
C TYR A 47 -7.38 -4.39 -0.96
N SER A 48 -8.06 -5.50 -1.22
CA SER A 48 -8.03 -6.66 -0.33
C SER A 48 -7.50 -7.89 -1.07
N GLY A 49 -6.75 -8.73 -0.38
CA GLY A 49 -6.20 -9.94 -0.96
C GLY A 49 -5.30 -10.70 0.00
N LEU A 50 -5.00 -11.93 -0.33
CA LEU A 50 -4.12 -12.78 0.47
C LEU A 50 -2.69 -12.19 0.54
N ARG A 51 -1.89 -12.68 1.49
CA ARG A 51 -0.47 -12.30 1.57
C ARG A 51 0.28 -12.83 0.36
N GLY A 52 1.23 -12.04 -0.16
CA GLY A 52 2.06 -12.42 -1.31
C GLY A 52 1.46 -12.13 -2.69
N VAL A 53 0.23 -11.57 -2.77
CA VAL A 53 -0.39 -11.16 -4.05
C VAL A 53 0.09 -9.80 -4.57
N GLY A 54 0.93 -9.09 -3.82
CA GLY A 54 1.57 -7.84 -4.26
C GLY A 54 0.85 -6.56 -3.84
N LYS A 55 0.06 -6.54 -2.76
CA LYS A 55 -0.63 -5.34 -2.25
C LYS A 55 0.31 -4.18 -1.97
N THR A 56 1.31 -4.40 -1.12
CA THR A 56 2.33 -3.40 -0.77
C THR A 56 3.07 -2.86 -1.99
N VAL A 57 3.42 -3.74 -2.93
CA VAL A 57 4.10 -3.36 -4.18
C VAL A 57 3.22 -2.47 -5.04
N LEU A 58 1.93 -2.75 -5.10
CA LEU A 58 0.96 -1.91 -5.82
C LEU A 58 0.81 -0.53 -5.18
N LEU A 59 0.75 -0.46 -3.83
CA LEU A 59 0.72 0.81 -3.12
C LEU A 59 1.97 1.65 -3.39
N LEU A 60 3.16 1.05 -3.42
CA LEU A 60 4.42 1.73 -3.74
C LEU A 60 4.44 2.26 -5.20
N GLU A 61 3.80 1.55 -6.11
CA GLU A 61 3.62 2.05 -7.48
C GLU A 61 2.68 3.24 -7.53
N PHE A 62 1.56 3.18 -6.81
CA PHE A 62 0.64 4.31 -6.69
C PHE A 62 1.29 5.52 -6.02
N GLU A 63 2.13 5.31 -5.00
CA GLU A 63 2.92 6.39 -4.39
C GLU A 63 3.82 7.07 -5.43
N THR A 64 4.51 6.28 -6.26
CA THR A 64 5.34 6.79 -7.35
C THR A 64 4.51 7.64 -8.31
N LEU A 65 3.37 7.14 -8.79
CA LEU A 65 2.47 7.84 -9.70
C LEU A 65 1.90 9.13 -9.09
N ALA A 66 1.55 9.11 -7.79
CA ALA A 66 1.07 10.30 -7.09
C ALA A 66 2.14 11.40 -7.02
N ARG A 67 3.39 11.03 -6.70
CA ARG A 67 4.53 11.95 -6.68
C ARG A 67 4.83 12.54 -8.06
N GLU A 68 4.80 11.72 -9.11
CA GLU A 68 4.98 12.13 -10.50
C GLU A 68 3.88 13.11 -10.94
N ALA A 69 2.64 12.89 -10.50
CA ALA A 69 1.53 13.81 -10.71
C ALA A 69 1.60 15.09 -9.87
N GLY A 70 2.62 15.24 -9.02
CA GLY A 70 2.82 16.41 -8.15
C GLY A 70 1.91 16.46 -6.93
N TRP A 71 1.29 15.35 -6.55
CA TRP A 71 0.45 15.22 -5.37
C TRP A 71 1.29 15.08 -4.09
N ALA A 72 0.78 15.60 -2.99
CA ALA A 72 1.36 15.31 -1.68
C ALA A 72 0.92 13.90 -1.25
N CYS A 73 1.87 13.09 -0.83
CA CYS A 73 1.57 11.76 -0.30
C CYS A 73 2.58 11.38 0.79
N ASN A 74 2.16 10.49 1.68
CA ASN A 74 3.07 9.81 2.60
C ASN A 74 3.81 8.68 1.86
N GLU A 75 4.87 8.17 2.47
CA GLU A 75 5.38 6.84 2.17
C GLU A 75 4.34 5.79 2.60
N VAL A 76 4.34 4.62 1.93
CA VAL A 76 3.40 3.55 2.28
C VAL A 76 3.61 3.14 3.74
N GLU A 77 2.58 3.30 4.55
CA GLU A 77 2.63 3.06 5.99
C GLU A 77 1.87 1.79 6.36
N GLU A 78 2.53 0.89 7.07
CA GLU A 78 1.89 -0.27 7.68
C GLU A 78 1.20 0.18 8.97
N VAL A 79 -0.13 0.21 8.95
CA VAL A 79 -0.93 0.61 10.11
C VAL A 79 -1.23 -0.62 10.97
N GLY A 80 -0.34 -0.87 11.92
CA GLY A 80 -0.45 -1.98 12.86
C GLY A 80 -1.18 -1.62 14.16
N SER A 81 -0.82 -2.29 15.25
CA SER A 81 -1.40 -2.17 16.59
C SER A 81 -1.01 -0.89 17.36
N GLY A 82 -0.40 0.10 16.70
CA GLY A 82 -0.01 1.38 17.29
C GLY A 82 -1.17 2.35 17.47
N ASP A 83 -0.90 3.49 18.12
CA ASP A 83 -1.87 4.58 18.22
C ASP A 83 -2.14 5.19 16.83
N PHE A 84 -3.32 4.93 16.27
CA PHE A 84 -3.70 5.44 14.94
C PHE A 84 -3.68 6.97 14.87
N ARG A 85 -3.96 7.67 15.99
CA ARG A 85 -3.89 9.14 16.03
C ARG A 85 -2.47 9.62 15.82
N GLN A 86 -1.49 8.94 16.42
CA GLN A 86 -0.08 9.26 16.22
C GLN A 86 0.34 9.02 14.77
N THR A 87 -0.05 7.88 14.18
CA THR A 87 0.23 7.58 12.79
C THR A 87 -0.34 8.66 11.86
N PHE A 88 -1.63 8.97 11.97
CA PHE A 88 -2.24 9.99 11.12
C PHE A 88 -1.67 11.39 11.35
N ALA A 89 -1.25 11.70 12.58
CA ALA A 89 -0.58 12.97 12.87
C ALA A 89 0.76 13.09 12.14
N GLU A 90 1.58 12.04 12.14
CA GLU A 90 2.85 12.01 11.40
C GLU A 90 2.63 12.15 9.89
N LEU A 91 1.67 11.38 9.33
CA LEU A 91 1.34 11.43 7.91
C LEU A 91 0.88 12.84 7.49
N ALA A 92 -0.04 13.43 8.24
CA ALA A 92 -0.53 14.78 7.98
C ALA A 92 0.58 15.83 8.12
N TYR A 93 1.47 15.69 9.11
CA TYR A 93 2.61 16.59 9.31
C TYR A 93 3.55 16.58 8.11
N GLN A 94 3.96 15.41 7.64
CA GLN A 94 4.82 15.29 6.47
C GLN A 94 4.18 15.90 5.22
N MET A 95 2.90 15.65 4.99
CA MET A 95 2.16 16.21 3.86
C MET A 95 2.07 17.73 3.95
N LEU A 96 1.69 18.29 5.11
CA LEU A 96 1.60 19.73 5.30
C LEU A 96 2.96 20.40 5.13
N LEU A 97 4.05 19.81 5.62
CA LEU A 97 5.40 20.29 5.39
C LEU A 97 5.78 20.28 3.90
N SER A 98 5.49 19.22 3.18
CA SER A 98 5.78 19.13 1.76
C SER A 98 5.05 20.22 0.95
N MET A 99 3.79 20.46 1.31
CA MET A 99 2.96 21.51 0.69
C MET A 99 3.40 22.93 1.11
N SER A 100 3.84 23.14 2.35
CA SER A 100 4.21 24.46 2.87
C SER A 100 5.43 25.08 2.17
N ARG A 101 6.27 24.28 1.54
CA ARG A 101 7.44 24.75 0.76
C ARG A 101 7.04 25.57 -0.46
N ARG A 102 5.78 25.49 -0.91
CA ARG A 102 5.26 26.31 -2.01
C ARG A 102 4.69 27.62 -1.46
N THR A 103 5.24 28.74 -1.83
CA THR A 103 4.96 30.08 -1.29
C THR A 103 3.47 30.44 -1.20
N ARG A 104 2.66 29.99 -2.16
CA ARG A 104 1.21 30.27 -2.21
C ARG A 104 0.39 29.56 -1.12
N MET A 105 0.95 28.52 -0.48
CA MET A 105 0.24 27.72 0.52
C MET A 105 0.66 28.01 1.95
N ARG A 106 1.67 28.83 2.16
CA ARG A 106 2.35 28.99 3.46
C ARG A 106 1.39 29.40 4.59
N SER A 107 0.54 30.37 4.39
CA SER A 107 -0.39 30.84 5.43
C SER A 107 -1.45 29.79 5.78
N ARG A 108 -2.01 29.11 4.77
CA ARG A 108 -2.99 28.02 5.01
C ARG A 108 -2.34 26.78 5.60
N ALA A 109 -1.13 26.44 5.18
CA ALA A 109 -0.37 25.34 5.79
C ALA A 109 -0.05 25.64 7.26
N THR A 110 0.27 26.89 7.61
CA THR A 110 0.48 27.30 8.99
C THR A 110 -0.79 27.14 9.83
N ALA A 111 -1.96 27.53 9.31
CA ALA A 111 -3.24 27.32 10.00
C ALA A 111 -3.56 25.84 10.19
N ALA A 112 -3.36 25.01 9.14
CA ALA A 112 -3.56 23.57 9.20
C ALA A 112 -2.59 22.89 10.19
N LEU A 113 -1.35 23.37 10.29
CA LEU A 113 -0.38 22.91 11.31
C LEU A 113 -0.86 23.25 12.73
N GLY A 114 -1.55 24.38 12.94
CA GLY A 114 -2.20 24.72 14.21
C GLY A 114 -3.30 23.73 14.59
N VAL A 115 -4.11 23.28 13.63
CA VAL A 115 -5.13 22.23 13.81
C VAL A 115 -4.47 20.88 14.08
N LEU A 116 -3.42 20.54 13.34
CA LEU A 116 -2.64 19.33 13.60
C LEU A 116 -2.04 19.34 15.00
N LYS A 117 -1.51 20.48 15.46
CA LYS A 117 -1.00 20.62 16.83
C LYS A 117 -2.08 20.40 17.88
N ALA A 118 -3.31 20.88 17.65
CA ALA A 118 -4.45 20.56 18.50
C ALA A 118 -4.76 19.06 18.51
N PHE A 119 -4.79 18.42 17.32
CA PHE A 119 -5.00 16.97 17.17
C PHE A 119 -3.97 16.13 17.94
N THR A 120 -2.74 16.61 18.07
CA THR A 120 -1.64 15.91 18.77
C THR A 120 -1.59 16.14 20.27
N LEU A 121 -2.46 16.97 20.84
CA LEU A 121 -2.47 17.22 22.28
C LEU A 121 -2.73 15.92 23.06
N GLY A 122 -1.86 15.65 24.01
CA GLY A 122 -1.92 14.42 24.83
C GLY A 122 -1.37 13.16 24.17
N LEU A 123 -0.88 13.22 22.93
CA LEU A 123 -0.20 12.09 22.31
C LEU A 123 1.26 11.97 22.83
N PRO A 124 1.73 10.74 23.04
CA PRO A 124 3.15 10.49 23.30
C PRO A 124 4.00 10.78 22.03
N GLY A 125 5.31 10.87 22.17
CA GLY A 125 6.25 10.88 21.03
C GLY A 125 6.69 12.25 20.52
N GLY A 126 6.30 13.36 21.16
CA GLY A 126 6.91 14.68 20.92
C GLY A 126 6.58 15.35 19.57
N ILE A 127 5.65 14.81 18.76
CA ILE A 127 5.24 15.46 17.51
C ILE A 127 4.71 16.87 17.76
N THR A 128 3.95 17.08 18.83
CA THR A 128 3.44 18.39 19.24
C THR A 128 4.56 19.42 19.39
N ALA A 129 5.72 19.01 19.94
CA ALA A 129 6.87 19.89 20.14
C ALA A 129 7.59 20.26 18.82
N ARG A 130 7.47 19.44 17.79
CA ARG A 130 8.06 19.70 16.47
C ARG A 130 7.26 20.71 15.64
N ILE A 131 6.01 21.00 16.06
CA ILE A 131 5.12 21.93 15.35
C ILE A 131 5.27 23.32 15.97
N ASP A 132 6.08 24.17 15.32
CA ASP A 132 6.36 25.54 15.77
C ASP A 132 5.34 26.54 15.22
N VAL A 133 4.08 26.38 15.66
CA VAL A 133 2.97 27.30 15.39
C VAL A 133 2.03 27.38 16.60
N GLU A 134 1.16 28.38 16.64
CA GLU A 134 0.13 28.45 17.67
C GLU A 134 -0.89 27.32 17.51
N THR A 135 -1.35 26.76 18.64
CA THR A 135 -2.34 25.69 18.67
C THR A 135 -3.74 26.23 18.40
N SER A 136 -4.41 25.71 17.40
CA SER A 136 -5.84 26.00 17.14
C SER A 136 -6.74 25.19 18.08
N LYS A 137 -6.76 25.60 19.39
CA LYS A 137 -7.54 24.89 20.42
C LYS A 137 -9.03 24.83 20.07
N GLY A 138 -9.71 23.74 20.46
CA GLY A 138 -11.12 23.54 20.24
C GLY A 138 -11.49 23.10 18.80
N THR A 139 -10.51 22.78 17.97
CA THR A 139 -10.75 22.38 16.56
C THR A 139 -10.68 20.86 16.36
N ALA A 140 -9.55 20.24 16.68
CA ALA A 140 -9.32 18.80 16.51
C ALA A 140 -8.80 18.14 17.81
N ASP A 141 -9.23 18.65 18.94
CA ASP A 141 -8.91 18.23 20.31
C ASP A 141 -10.17 18.01 21.15
N THR A 142 -11.24 17.57 20.49
CA THR A 142 -12.55 17.36 21.15
C THR A 142 -12.62 16.08 21.97
N GLY A 143 -11.67 15.16 21.79
CA GLY A 143 -11.65 13.84 22.38
C GLY A 143 -12.51 12.81 21.61
N ASP A 144 -13.15 13.23 20.51
CA ASP A 144 -13.86 12.36 19.59
C ASP A 144 -12.96 12.06 18.36
N PRO A 145 -12.39 10.85 18.27
CA PRO A 145 -11.45 10.52 17.20
C PRO A 145 -12.01 10.69 15.79
N GLU A 146 -13.31 10.45 15.60
CA GLU A 146 -13.96 10.58 14.30
C GLU A 146 -14.02 12.04 13.85
N ARG A 147 -14.39 12.93 14.77
CA ARG A 147 -14.50 14.37 14.49
C ARG A 147 -13.13 15.00 14.33
N ASP A 148 -12.19 14.64 15.18
CA ASP A 148 -10.86 15.22 15.21
C ASP A 148 -10.08 14.87 13.94
N LEU A 149 -10.10 13.58 13.52
CA LEU A 149 -9.47 13.17 12.27
C LEU A 149 -10.16 13.79 11.05
N ALA A 150 -11.49 13.85 11.04
CA ALA A 150 -12.21 14.48 9.93
C ALA A 150 -11.88 15.96 9.79
N THR A 151 -11.72 16.68 10.89
CA THR A 151 -11.29 18.08 10.88
C THR A 151 -9.89 18.22 10.32
N LEU A 152 -8.95 17.38 10.78
CA LEU A 152 -7.57 17.40 10.30
C LEU A 152 -7.47 17.13 8.78
N LEU A 153 -8.15 16.08 8.26
CA LEU A 153 -8.08 15.75 6.85
C LEU A 153 -8.77 16.80 5.96
N VAL A 154 -9.80 17.46 6.46
CA VAL A 154 -10.40 18.62 5.78
C VAL A 154 -9.40 19.76 5.64
N GLU A 155 -8.64 20.08 6.68
CA GLU A 155 -7.60 21.12 6.62
C GLU A 155 -6.48 20.75 5.64
N VAL A 156 -6.01 19.49 5.66
CA VAL A 156 -5.05 18.97 4.66
C VAL A 156 -5.60 19.19 3.24
N GLY A 157 -6.86 18.84 3.01
CA GLY A 157 -7.51 18.99 1.70
C GLY A 157 -7.65 20.45 1.27
N GLN A 158 -7.95 21.37 2.18
CA GLN A 158 -8.02 22.81 1.87
C GLN A 158 -6.65 23.38 1.50
N VAL A 159 -5.58 22.93 2.17
CA VAL A 159 -4.21 23.31 1.79
C VAL A 159 -3.88 22.78 0.39
N ALA A 160 -4.18 21.50 0.11
CA ALA A 160 -3.96 20.89 -1.18
C ALA A 160 -4.73 21.64 -2.30
N GLN A 161 -6.01 21.90 -2.09
CA GLN A 161 -6.87 22.65 -3.03
C GLN A 161 -6.32 24.06 -3.33
N ALA A 162 -5.89 24.78 -2.30
CA ALA A 162 -5.28 26.11 -2.46
C ALA A 162 -3.98 26.05 -3.27
N GLY A 163 -3.25 24.95 -3.18
CA GLY A 163 -2.03 24.67 -3.94
C GLY A 163 -2.28 24.17 -5.36
N ARG A 164 -3.52 23.95 -5.74
CA ARG A 164 -3.87 23.26 -6.99
C ARG A 164 -3.17 21.90 -7.12
N THR A 165 -3.15 21.16 -6.03
CA THR A 165 -2.63 19.79 -5.94
C THR A 165 -3.61 18.94 -5.14
N GLY A 166 -3.29 17.68 -4.92
CA GLY A 166 -4.05 16.81 -4.04
C GLY A 166 -3.19 16.20 -2.94
N ALA A 167 -3.83 15.44 -2.06
CA ALA A 167 -3.19 14.65 -1.02
C ALA A 167 -3.67 13.20 -1.09
N VAL A 168 -2.74 12.24 -1.05
CA VAL A 168 -3.07 10.81 -1.01
C VAL A 168 -2.47 10.17 0.22
N PHE A 169 -3.32 9.49 1.00
CA PHE A 169 -2.90 8.66 2.13
C PHE A 169 -2.79 7.20 1.68
N PHE A 170 -1.60 6.62 1.81
CA PHE A 170 -1.33 5.22 1.54
C PHE A 170 -1.21 4.45 2.86
N LEU A 171 -2.13 3.49 3.07
CA LEU A 171 -2.20 2.69 4.29
C LEU A 171 -2.18 1.20 3.94
N ASP A 172 -1.17 0.48 4.42
CA ASP A 172 -1.09 -0.97 4.28
C ASP A 172 -1.53 -1.68 5.58
N GLU A 173 -1.89 -2.95 5.48
CA GLU A 173 -2.34 -3.81 6.58
C GLU A 173 -3.49 -3.21 7.43
N MET A 174 -4.41 -2.47 6.79
CA MET A 174 -5.51 -1.74 7.45
C MET A 174 -6.42 -2.62 8.31
N GLN A 175 -6.43 -3.95 8.17
CA GLN A 175 -7.15 -4.84 9.07
C GLN A 175 -6.57 -4.86 10.49
N GLY A 176 -5.36 -4.31 10.70
CA GLY A 176 -4.76 -4.10 12.01
C GLY A 176 -5.37 -2.94 12.80
N LEU A 177 -6.10 -2.04 12.14
CA LEU A 177 -6.81 -0.94 12.79
C LEU A 177 -8.03 -1.46 13.54
N ASP A 178 -8.26 -0.94 14.73
CA ASP A 178 -9.45 -1.23 15.48
C ASP A 178 -10.72 -0.58 14.87
N LYS A 179 -11.87 -0.93 15.40
CA LYS A 179 -13.16 -0.42 14.91
C LYS A 179 -13.26 1.11 15.01
N THR A 180 -12.68 1.70 16.06
CA THR A 180 -12.70 3.16 16.29
C THR A 180 -11.87 3.89 15.24
N ALA A 181 -10.67 3.39 14.96
CA ALA A 181 -9.80 3.93 13.93
C ALA A 181 -10.41 3.81 12.53
N LEU A 182 -10.96 2.64 12.18
CA LEU A 182 -11.67 2.46 10.90
C LEU A 182 -12.90 3.38 10.78
N ALA A 183 -13.65 3.60 11.87
CA ALA A 183 -14.76 4.53 11.88
C ALA A 183 -14.30 5.98 11.68
N ALA A 184 -13.19 6.37 12.31
CA ALA A 184 -12.59 7.70 12.13
C ALA A 184 -12.14 7.93 10.69
N VAL A 185 -11.49 6.95 10.06
CA VAL A 185 -11.09 7.00 8.64
C VAL A 185 -12.33 7.15 7.75
N CYS A 186 -13.37 6.35 7.95
CA CYS A 186 -14.62 6.48 7.20
C CYS A 186 -15.26 7.87 7.36
N MET A 187 -15.34 8.41 8.58
CA MET A 187 -15.90 9.73 8.83
C MET A 187 -15.07 10.82 8.13
N ALA A 188 -13.75 10.74 8.24
CA ALA A 188 -12.85 11.72 7.65
C ALA A 188 -12.97 11.75 6.11
N MET A 189 -12.92 10.59 5.47
CA MET A 189 -13.06 10.49 4.00
C MET A 189 -14.45 10.93 3.53
N ASN A 190 -15.51 10.65 4.29
CA ASN A 190 -16.85 11.16 4.00
C ASN A 190 -16.90 12.69 4.02
N ARG A 191 -16.32 13.32 5.03
CA ARG A 191 -16.27 14.79 5.16
C ARG A 191 -15.48 15.45 4.04
N VAL A 192 -14.36 14.84 3.67
CA VAL A 192 -13.53 15.27 2.54
C VAL A 192 -14.32 15.20 1.22
N GLY A 193 -14.99 14.07 0.95
CA GLY A 193 -15.81 13.88 -0.24
C GLY A 193 -17.00 14.86 -0.31
N GLN A 194 -17.72 15.09 0.80
CA GLN A 194 -18.81 16.06 0.87
C GLN A 194 -18.40 17.50 0.53
N ARG A 195 -17.12 17.84 0.70
CA ARG A 195 -16.54 19.15 0.39
C ARG A 195 -15.80 19.20 -0.93
N SER A 196 -15.83 18.12 -1.70
CA SER A 196 -15.10 17.96 -2.97
C SER A 196 -13.63 18.36 -2.85
N LEU A 197 -12.99 18.03 -1.73
CA LEU A 197 -11.58 18.31 -1.51
C LEU A 197 -10.72 17.25 -2.21
N PRO A 198 -9.57 17.64 -2.78
CA PRO A 198 -8.69 16.74 -3.51
C PRO A 198 -7.84 15.87 -2.54
N VAL A 199 -8.52 15.02 -1.80
CA VAL A 199 -7.88 14.05 -0.88
C VAL A 199 -8.39 12.66 -1.20
N ALA A 200 -7.47 11.73 -1.36
CA ALA A 200 -7.76 10.32 -1.53
C ALA A 200 -7.10 9.48 -0.42
N LEU A 201 -7.66 8.32 -0.19
CA LEU A 201 -7.07 7.24 0.60
C LEU A 201 -6.95 6.02 -0.30
N VAL A 202 -5.78 5.41 -0.32
CA VAL A 202 -5.58 4.10 -0.93
C VAL A 202 -5.14 3.14 0.17
N GLY A 203 -6.04 2.25 0.52
CA GLY A 203 -5.83 1.30 1.59
C GLY A 203 -5.64 -0.12 1.07
N ALA A 204 -4.80 -0.89 1.75
CA ALA A 204 -4.66 -2.32 1.47
C ALA A 204 -4.77 -3.15 2.75
N GLY A 205 -5.19 -4.40 2.59
CA GLY A 205 -5.29 -5.33 3.71
C GLY A 205 -5.70 -6.75 3.31
N LEU A 206 -5.91 -7.58 4.32
CA LEU A 206 -6.37 -8.96 4.14
C LEU A 206 -7.86 -9.01 3.72
N PRO A 207 -8.36 -10.14 3.21
CA PRO A 207 -9.74 -10.29 2.73
C PRO A 207 -10.85 -9.86 3.71
N PRO A 208 -10.67 -9.89 5.05
CA PRO A 208 -11.68 -9.37 5.98
C PRO A 208 -11.86 -7.84 5.95
N LEU A 209 -10.91 -7.06 5.40
CA LEU A 209 -10.92 -5.59 5.46
C LEU A 209 -12.22 -4.94 4.97
N PRO A 210 -12.83 -5.31 3.83
CA PRO A 210 -14.09 -4.72 3.39
C PRO A 210 -15.23 -4.94 4.39
N ARG A 211 -15.26 -6.09 5.06
CA ARG A 211 -16.22 -6.40 6.10
C ARG A 211 -15.99 -5.56 7.36
N LEU A 212 -14.73 -5.37 7.76
CA LEU A 212 -14.36 -4.55 8.91
C LEU A 212 -14.77 -3.09 8.71
N LEU A 213 -14.52 -2.52 7.53
CA LEU A 213 -14.94 -1.16 7.18
C LEU A 213 -16.46 -1.00 7.23
N ARG A 214 -17.22 -1.95 6.68
CA ARG A 214 -18.70 -1.94 6.77
C ARG A 214 -19.21 -2.09 8.21
N ALA A 215 -18.55 -2.90 9.03
CA ALA A 215 -18.90 -3.06 10.44
C ALA A 215 -18.57 -1.81 11.28
N ALA A 216 -17.55 -1.04 10.87
CA ALA A 216 -17.25 0.25 11.50
C ALA A 216 -18.27 1.32 11.12
N LYS A 217 -18.57 1.45 9.82
CA LYS A 217 -19.58 2.39 9.29
C LYS A 217 -20.34 1.76 8.11
N PRO A 218 -21.66 1.57 8.18
CA PRO A 218 -22.45 0.95 7.10
C PRO A 218 -22.31 1.67 5.74
N TYR A 219 -22.14 2.99 5.75
CA TYR A 219 -21.98 3.78 4.52
C TYR A 219 -20.60 3.63 3.85
N ALA A 220 -19.64 2.97 4.49
CA ALA A 220 -18.32 2.71 3.91
C ALA A 220 -18.38 1.97 2.56
N GLU A 221 -19.43 1.13 2.38
CA GLU A 221 -19.67 0.43 1.12
C GLU A 221 -19.81 1.36 -0.09
N ARG A 222 -20.36 2.57 0.13
CA ARG A 222 -20.56 3.56 -0.94
C ARG A 222 -19.40 4.54 -1.07
N MET A 223 -18.54 4.62 -0.07
CA MET A 223 -17.43 5.60 -0.02
C MET A 223 -16.17 5.11 -0.70
N PHE A 224 -15.96 3.80 -0.69
CA PHE A 224 -14.76 3.19 -1.24
C PHE A 224 -15.08 2.37 -2.48
N ALA A 225 -14.17 2.38 -3.45
CA ALA A 225 -14.13 1.39 -4.50
C ALA A 225 -13.27 0.22 -3.98
N TYR A 226 -13.90 -0.95 -3.91
CA TYR A 226 -13.25 -2.16 -3.39
C TYR A 226 -12.71 -2.99 -4.55
N HIS A 227 -11.44 -3.33 -4.47
CA HIS A 227 -10.73 -4.16 -5.43
C HIS A 227 -10.18 -5.39 -4.71
N GLU A 228 -10.39 -6.54 -5.30
CA GLU A 228 -9.79 -7.77 -4.84
C GLU A 228 -8.54 -8.06 -5.67
N LEU A 229 -7.39 -8.15 -4.99
CA LEU A 229 -6.15 -8.59 -5.61
C LEU A 229 -6.00 -10.08 -5.42
N ASP A 230 -6.03 -10.78 -6.53
CA ASP A 230 -5.79 -12.22 -6.58
C ASP A 230 -4.41 -12.53 -7.21
N ARG A 231 -4.10 -13.82 -7.26
CA ARG A 231 -2.97 -14.35 -8.01
C ARG A 231 -3.03 -13.93 -9.48
N LEU A 232 -1.89 -13.92 -10.12
CA LEU A 232 -1.79 -13.64 -11.55
C LEU A 232 -2.42 -14.77 -12.37
N SER A 233 -3.04 -14.42 -13.47
CA SER A 233 -3.39 -15.40 -14.51
C SER A 233 -2.13 -16.07 -15.06
N ASP A 234 -2.27 -17.20 -15.72
CA ASP A 234 -1.13 -17.91 -16.33
C ASP A 234 -0.36 -17.03 -17.31
N ALA A 235 -1.04 -16.19 -18.08
CA ALA A 235 -0.40 -15.27 -19.02
C ALA A 235 0.42 -14.19 -18.30
N GLU A 236 -0.13 -13.60 -17.26
CA GLU A 236 0.55 -12.58 -16.44
C GLU A 236 1.71 -13.18 -15.64
N ALA A 237 1.54 -14.40 -15.10
CA ALA A 237 2.59 -15.12 -14.39
C ALA A 237 3.77 -15.46 -15.33
N ARG A 238 3.49 -15.89 -16.58
CA ARG A 238 4.52 -16.07 -17.61
C ARG A 238 5.27 -14.77 -17.88
N LEU A 239 4.54 -13.67 -18.06
CA LEU A 239 5.12 -12.36 -18.31
C LEU A 239 6.00 -11.90 -17.12
N ALA A 240 5.50 -12.07 -15.89
CA ALA A 240 6.23 -11.73 -14.66
C ALA A 240 7.52 -12.52 -14.49
N LEU A 241 7.57 -13.74 -15.02
CA LEU A 241 8.77 -14.60 -14.98
C LEU A 241 9.73 -14.31 -16.12
N VAL A 242 9.25 -14.27 -17.37
CA VAL A 242 10.11 -14.23 -18.55
C VAL A 242 10.67 -12.83 -18.83
N ALA A 243 9.84 -11.79 -18.69
CA ALA A 243 10.22 -10.44 -19.09
C ALA A 243 11.44 -9.86 -18.30
N PRO A 244 11.59 -10.10 -16.99
CA PRO A 244 12.79 -9.66 -16.28
C PRO A 244 14.07 -10.34 -16.75
N ALA A 245 14.02 -11.64 -17.04
CA ALA A 245 15.18 -12.41 -17.50
C ALA A 245 15.62 -12.01 -18.91
N ALA A 246 14.67 -11.74 -19.80
CA ALA A 246 14.94 -11.32 -21.17
C ALA A 246 15.74 -10.00 -21.24
N GLN A 247 15.70 -9.14 -20.23
CA GLN A 247 16.53 -7.94 -20.15
C GLN A 247 18.04 -8.26 -20.02
N PHE A 248 18.38 -9.48 -19.71
CA PHE A 248 19.74 -10.00 -19.54
C PHE A 248 20.05 -11.11 -20.54
N ASP A 249 19.32 -11.19 -21.66
CA ASP A 249 19.47 -12.19 -22.70
C ASP A 249 19.33 -13.65 -22.19
N VAL A 250 18.52 -13.83 -21.12
CA VAL A 250 18.22 -15.15 -20.56
C VAL A 250 16.82 -15.57 -20.96
N GLU A 251 16.74 -16.74 -21.56
CA GLU A 251 15.52 -17.35 -22.03
C GLU A 251 15.10 -18.54 -21.15
N TYR A 252 13.82 -18.83 -21.16
CA TYR A 252 13.23 -20.02 -20.56
C TYR A 252 12.65 -20.93 -21.64
N GLU A 253 12.91 -22.23 -21.56
CA GLU A 253 12.14 -23.20 -22.34
C GLU A 253 10.66 -23.16 -21.97
N PRO A 254 9.72 -23.33 -22.91
CA PRO A 254 8.28 -23.29 -22.62
C PRO A 254 7.86 -24.21 -21.47
N ARG A 255 8.45 -25.40 -21.41
CA ARG A 255 8.17 -26.38 -20.35
C ARG A 255 8.66 -25.94 -18.97
N ALA A 256 9.77 -25.24 -18.90
CA ALA A 256 10.27 -24.67 -17.66
C ALA A 256 9.32 -23.61 -17.11
N VAL A 257 8.83 -22.71 -17.99
CA VAL A 257 7.81 -21.70 -17.62
C VAL A 257 6.54 -22.36 -17.10
N GLU A 258 6.03 -23.39 -17.79
CA GLU A 258 4.83 -24.11 -17.35
C GLU A 258 4.98 -24.70 -15.95
N LEU A 259 6.11 -25.36 -15.68
CA LEU A 259 6.39 -25.95 -14.36
C LEU A 259 6.42 -24.88 -13.27
N ILE A 260 7.06 -23.74 -13.50
CA ILE A 260 7.15 -22.66 -12.52
C ILE A 260 5.79 -22.01 -12.29
N VAL A 261 5.03 -21.70 -13.36
CA VAL A 261 3.69 -21.10 -13.24
C VAL A 261 2.75 -22.02 -12.48
N GLN A 262 2.78 -23.32 -12.79
CA GLN A 262 1.96 -24.32 -12.13
C GLN A 262 2.35 -24.45 -10.63
N ALA A 263 3.64 -24.56 -10.33
CA ALA A 263 4.14 -24.74 -8.97
C ALA A 263 3.95 -23.48 -8.09
N SER A 264 4.06 -22.29 -8.68
CA SER A 264 3.81 -21.02 -7.97
C SER A 264 2.31 -20.71 -7.81
N ALA A 265 1.45 -21.46 -8.50
CA ALA A 265 0.00 -21.23 -8.56
C ALA A 265 -0.35 -19.76 -8.90
N GLY A 266 0.49 -19.04 -9.65
CA GLY A 266 0.32 -17.65 -10.03
C GLY A 266 0.57 -16.63 -8.90
N TYR A 267 1.04 -17.04 -7.73
CA TYR A 267 1.37 -16.09 -6.65
C TYR A 267 2.64 -15.31 -6.97
N PRO A 268 2.58 -13.96 -7.07
CA PRO A 268 3.72 -13.13 -7.43
C PRO A 268 4.97 -13.36 -6.57
N HIS A 269 4.78 -13.51 -5.26
CA HIS A 269 5.89 -13.77 -4.35
C HIS A 269 6.59 -15.09 -4.66
N PHE A 270 5.84 -16.15 -4.94
CA PHE A 270 6.42 -17.45 -5.28
C PHE A 270 7.11 -17.42 -6.63
N LEU A 271 6.53 -16.76 -7.64
CA LEU A 271 7.18 -16.56 -8.93
C LEU A 271 8.55 -15.91 -8.79
N GLN A 272 8.67 -14.87 -7.93
CA GLN A 272 9.93 -14.20 -7.65
C GLN A 272 10.93 -15.14 -6.93
N GLU A 273 10.50 -15.97 -5.98
CA GLU A 273 11.37 -16.94 -5.32
C GLU A 273 11.83 -18.04 -6.29
N TYR A 274 10.93 -18.59 -7.11
CA TYR A 274 11.31 -19.55 -8.15
C TYR A 274 12.34 -18.94 -9.09
N GLY A 275 12.06 -17.79 -9.66
CA GLY A 275 12.97 -17.08 -10.56
C GLY A 275 14.32 -16.83 -9.91
N ARG A 276 14.35 -16.34 -8.66
CA ARG A 276 15.58 -16.04 -7.93
C ARG A 276 16.46 -17.26 -7.69
N VAL A 277 15.87 -18.35 -7.20
CA VAL A 277 16.62 -19.57 -6.89
C VAL A 277 17.14 -20.20 -8.17
N ILE A 278 16.29 -20.35 -9.19
CA ILE A 278 16.70 -20.96 -10.47
C ILE A 278 17.80 -20.14 -11.15
N TRP A 279 17.68 -18.80 -11.17
CA TRP A 279 18.73 -17.94 -11.72
C TRP A 279 20.08 -18.18 -11.07
N ASN A 280 20.12 -18.35 -9.75
CA ASN A 280 21.37 -18.54 -9.02
C ASN A 280 22.01 -19.91 -9.23
N GLU A 281 21.21 -20.95 -9.55
CA GLU A 281 21.67 -22.33 -9.72
C GLU A 281 22.05 -22.64 -11.18
N VAL A 282 21.52 -21.90 -12.15
CA VAL A 282 21.72 -22.19 -13.58
C VAL A 282 22.87 -21.36 -14.13
N GLU A 283 23.78 -21.99 -14.87
CA GLU A 283 24.96 -21.33 -15.42
C GLU A 283 24.72 -20.73 -16.82
N VAL A 284 23.86 -21.34 -17.62
CA VAL A 284 23.66 -21.00 -19.04
C VAL A 284 22.22 -20.92 -19.45
N SER A 285 21.92 -20.03 -20.42
CA SER A 285 20.64 -19.91 -21.11
C SER A 285 20.51 -20.98 -22.22
N PRO A 286 19.32 -21.51 -22.53
CA PRO A 286 18.05 -21.26 -21.86
C PRO A 286 17.90 -22.06 -20.56
N ILE A 287 17.11 -21.54 -19.62
CA ILE A 287 16.67 -22.25 -18.42
C ILE A 287 15.69 -23.37 -18.84
N ARG A 288 15.97 -24.59 -18.43
CA ARG A 288 15.29 -25.81 -18.90
C ARG A 288 14.43 -26.43 -17.81
N ALA A 289 13.49 -27.29 -18.20
CA ALA A 289 12.64 -28.03 -17.27
C ALA A 289 13.44 -28.85 -16.23
N ARG A 290 14.58 -29.45 -16.63
CA ARG A 290 15.47 -30.17 -15.72
C ARG A 290 16.05 -29.27 -14.63
N ASP A 291 16.36 -28.02 -14.96
CA ASP A 291 16.97 -27.06 -14.05
C ASP A 291 15.94 -26.67 -12.96
N VAL A 292 14.67 -26.50 -13.35
CA VAL A 292 13.56 -26.26 -12.41
C VAL A 292 13.40 -27.43 -11.43
N ASN A 293 13.43 -28.68 -11.95
CA ASN A 293 13.30 -29.87 -11.12
C ASN A 293 14.49 -30.02 -10.15
N SER A 294 15.71 -29.73 -10.59
CA SER A 294 16.90 -29.80 -9.76
C SER A 294 16.89 -28.75 -8.64
N ALA A 295 16.31 -27.57 -8.88
CA ALA A 295 16.21 -26.50 -7.90
C ALA A 295 15.05 -26.67 -6.89
N GLN A 296 14.16 -27.66 -7.07
CA GLN A 296 12.92 -27.80 -6.29
C GLN A 296 13.15 -27.88 -4.77
N ALA A 297 14.19 -28.60 -4.33
CA ALA A 297 14.51 -28.71 -2.90
C ALA A 297 14.92 -27.35 -2.30
N LEU A 298 15.78 -26.60 -3.01
CA LEU A 298 16.23 -25.27 -2.59
C LEU A 298 15.08 -24.24 -2.58
N ILE A 299 14.18 -24.33 -3.55
CA ILE A 299 12.99 -23.47 -3.61
C ILE A 299 12.07 -23.77 -2.42
N SER A 300 11.81 -25.05 -2.14
CA SER A 300 10.97 -25.46 -1.00
C SER A 300 11.56 -24.97 0.32
N GLU A 301 12.87 -25.07 0.48
CA GLU A 301 13.57 -24.56 1.66
C GLU A 301 13.48 -23.04 1.78
N ALA A 302 13.68 -22.30 0.69
CA ALA A 302 13.59 -20.86 0.65
C ALA A 302 12.17 -20.37 1.01
N LEU A 303 11.13 -21.00 0.46
CA LEU A 303 9.74 -20.71 0.77
C LEU A 303 9.39 -21.05 2.23
N SER A 304 9.87 -22.19 2.72
CA SER A 304 9.65 -22.60 4.13
C SER A 304 10.25 -21.59 5.09
N ARG A 305 11.49 -21.17 4.89
CA ARG A 305 12.19 -20.24 5.77
C ARG A 305 11.60 -18.82 5.75
N ARG A 306 11.22 -18.31 4.56
CA ARG A 306 10.88 -16.89 4.37
C ARG A 306 9.39 -16.60 4.35
N PHE A 307 8.54 -17.60 4.10
CA PHE A 307 7.12 -17.38 3.90
C PHE A 307 6.24 -18.15 4.89
N PHE A 308 6.58 -19.38 5.21
CA PHE A 308 5.74 -20.24 6.06
C PHE A 308 6.12 -20.17 7.54
N ARG A 309 7.40 -20.03 7.87
CA ARG A 309 7.86 -20.08 9.27
C ARG A 309 7.31 -18.93 10.11
N ASP A 310 7.45 -17.70 9.65
CA ASP A 310 6.96 -16.52 10.38
C ASP A 310 5.44 -16.56 10.57
N ARG A 311 4.72 -17.16 9.61
CA ARG A 311 3.27 -17.34 9.69
C ARG A 311 2.86 -18.43 10.65
N PHE A 312 3.59 -19.53 10.67
CA PHE A 312 3.35 -20.60 11.60
C PHE A 312 3.59 -20.12 13.03
N GLU A 313 4.66 -19.34 13.27
CA GLU A 313 4.98 -18.78 14.57
C GLU A 313 3.96 -17.72 15.05
N THR A 314 3.31 -17.01 14.13
CA THR A 314 2.28 -15.99 14.42
C THR A 314 0.84 -16.54 14.42
N ALA A 315 0.65 -17.78 13.98
CA ALA A 315 -0.66 -18.42 13.97
C ALA A 315 -1.08 -18.82 15.41
N SER A 316 -2.38 -18.77 15.69
CA SER A 316 -2.93 -19.26 16.95
C SER A 316 -2.70 -20.76 17.13
N ASP A 317 -2.68 -21.25 18.36
CA ASP A 317 -2.51 -22.68 18.68
C ASP A 317 -3.51 -23.59 17.95
N ALA A 318 -4.69 -23.08 17.63
CA ALA A 318 -5.71 -23.80 16.88
C ALA A 318 -5.36 -23.90 15.38
N GLU A 319 -4.86 -22.81 14.80
CA GLU A 319 -4.38 -22.76 13.41
C GLU A 319 -3.10 -23.59 13.23
N GLN A 320 -2.17 -23.52 14.18
CA GLN A 320 -0.94 -24.35 14.15
C GLN A 320 -1.26 -25.85 14.17
N ARG A 321 -2.26 -26.25 14.98
CA ARG A 321 -2.74 -27.64 15.01
C ARG A 321 -3.46 -28.09 13.76
N TYR A 322 -4.03 -27.18 13.01
CA TYR A 322 -4.68 -27.49 11.72
C TYR A 322 -3.65 -27.58 10.58
N LEU A 323 -2.53 -26.87 10.70
CA LEU A 323 -1.46 -26.83 9.69
C LEU A 323 -0.35 -27.88 9.90
N SER A 324 -0.31 -28.54 11.06
CA SER A 324 0.62 -29.64 11.40
C SER A 324 0.00 -31.01 11.08
#